data_96cac6cb009672e72545cb8f2957c769
#
_entry.id   96cac6cb009672e72545cb8f2957c769
#
_cell.length_a   1.000
_cell.length_b   1.000
_cell.length_c   1.000
_cell.angle_alpha   90.00
_cell.angle_beta   90.00
_cell.angle_gamma   90.00
#
_symmetry.space_group_name_H-M   'P 1'
#
loop_
_entity.id
_entity.type
_entity.pdbx_description
1 polymer ?
#
loop_
_entity_poly.entity_id
_entity_poly.type
_entity_poly.pdbx_seq_one_letter_code
_entity_poly.pdbx_strand_id
1 'polypeptide(L)'
;KKSGEFSCYVYSKKALPRELIDDYFRIETKKLSHEQLWEMSEQLTKLGKILSELNIEVDIPDIPMLGIKGGKQDLQRFVYWNFIKCFWNEEFGEETSIFTNFDWYSPSNAKRYNESEYKEMIKENNLEIIYFHKEEACYSGRFKR
;
A
#
# COMPACT_ATOMS: atom_id res chain seq x y z
N LYS A 1 0.60 -0.01 31.24
CA LYS A 1 0.93 0.99 32.27
C LYS A 1 -0.06 2.14 32.18
N LYS A 2 -0.54 2.68 33.30
CA LYS A 2 -1.54 3.78 33.36
C LYS A 2 -1.06 5.12 32.72
N SER A 3 0.21 5.26 32.36
CA SER A 3 0.83 6.46 31.78
C SER A 3 1.67 6.17 30.53
N GLY A 4 1.43 5.05 29.85
CA GLY A 4 2.16 4.69 28.64
C GLY A 4 1.53 5.28 27.40
N GLU A 5 2.36 5.68 26.44
CA GLU A 5 1.93 6.00 25.09
C GLU A 5 2.16 4.80 24.17
N PHE A 6 1.30 4.66 23.16
CA PHE A 6 1.39 3.67 22.10
C PHE A 6 1.47 4.40 20.76
N SER A 7 2.43 4.01 19.94
CA SER A 7 2.55 4.53 18.58
C SER A 7 2.42 3.39 17.60
N CYS A 8 1.69 3.59 16.53
CA CYS A 8 1.62 2.63 15.44
C CYS A 8 1.48 3.30 14.07
N TYR A 9 1.83 2.52 13.08
CA TYR A 9 1.73 2.81 11.67
C TYR A 9 0.91 1.70 11.02
N VAL A 10 -0.13 2.06 10.27
CA VAL A 10 -0.99 1.10 9.56
C VAL A 10 -1.19 1.51 8.13
N TYR A 11 -1.28 0.54 7.23
CA TYR A 11 -1.52 0.82 5.82
C TYR A 11 -2.97 1.30 5.57
N SER A 12 -3.09 2.35 4.74
CA SER A 12 -4.38 2.80 4.22
C SER A 12 -4.89 1.89 3.11
N LYS A 13 -6.21 1.71 3.02
CA LYS A 13 -6.85 1.14 1.85
C LYS A 13 -6.59 2.01 0.61
N LYS A 14 -6.40 1.37 -0.52
CA LYS A 14 -6.17 1.97 -1.83
C LYS A 14 -7.47 2.04 -2.63
N ALA A 15 -7.38 2.34 -3.91
CA ALA A 15 -8.50 2.24 -4.83
C ALA A 15 -9.07 0.81 -4.86
N LEU A 16 -10.37 0.67 -5.08
CA LEU A 16 -11.07 -0.61 -5.05
C LEU A 16 -10.42 -1.69 -5.94
N PRO A 17 -10.01 -1.39 -7.20
CA PRO A 17 -9.36 -2.41 -8.03
C PRO A 17 -8.07 -2.93 -7.41
N ARG A 18 -7.29 -2.04 -6.78
CA ARG A 18 -6.05 -2.41 -6.09
C ARG A 18 -6.31 -3.30 -4.89
N GLU A 19 -7.32 -3.00 -4.06
CA GLU A 19 -7.68 -3.82 -2.92
C GLU A 19 -8.10 -5.23 -3.34
N LEU A 20 -8.93 -5.33 -4.40
CA LEU A 20 -9.38 -6.62 -4.95
C LEU A 20 -8.22 -7.47 -5.49
N ILE A 21 -7.29 -6.85 -6.22
CA ILE A 21 -6.11 -7.55 -6.76
C ILE A 21 -5.19 -7.99 -5.62
N ASP A 22 -4.89 -7.11 -4.67
CA ASP A 22 -4.01 -7.43 -3.55
C ASP A 22 -4.58 -8.56 -2.68
N ASP A 23 -5.88 -8.57 -2.42
CA ASP A 23 -6.52 -9.62 -1.64
C ASP A 23 -6.52 -10.97 -2.37
N TYR A 24 -6.80 -10.98 -3.67
CA TYR A 24 -6.73 -12.17 -4.49
C TYR A 24 -5.29 -12.72 -4.57
N PHE A 25 -4.32 -11.86 -4.83
CA PHE A 25 -2.91 -12.28 -4.89
C PHE A 25 -2.43 -12.87 -3.58
N ARG A 26 -2.87 -12.36 -2.43
CA ARG A 26 -2.52 -12.96 -1.13
C ARG A 26 -3.02 -14.38 -0.96
N ILE A 27 -4.15 -14.73 -1.56
CA ILE A 27 -4.64 -16.12 -1.55
C ILE A 27 -3.66 -17.02 -2.31
N GLU A 28 -3.14 -16.57 -3.44
CA GLU A 28 -2.22 -17.33 -4.28
C GLU A 28 -0.79 -17.31 -3.74
N THR A 29 -0.30 -16.16 -3.30
CA THR A 29 1.09 -16.03 -2.81
C THR A 29 1.36 -16.84 -1.54
N LYS A 30 0.35 -17.09 -0.72
CA LYS A 30 0.46 -18.01 0.44
C LYS A 30 0.83 -19.44 0.06
N LYS A 31 0.64 -19.85 -1.18
CA LYS A 31 0.94 -21.19 -1.70
C LYS A 31 2.33 -21.27 -2.33
N LEU A 32 2.99 -20.14 -2.54
CA LEU A 32 4.28 -20.06 -3.21
C LEU A 32 5.43 -20.32 -2.24
N SER A 33 6.52 -20.89 -2.76
CA SER A 33 7.80 -20.90 -2.05
C SER A 33 8.40 -19.50 -1.98
N HIS A 34 9.40 -19.31 -1.14
CA HIS A 34 10.12 -18.05 -1.04
C HIS A 34 10.74 -17.63 -2.38
N GLU A 35 11.33 -18.60 -3.09
CA GLU A 35 11.96 -18.39 -4.40
C GLU A 35 10.93 -17.96 -5.47
N GLN A 36 9.78 -18.64 -5.52
CA GLN A 36 8.70 -18.28 -6.45
C GLN A 36 8.13 -16.89 -6.16
N LEU A 37 7.99 -16.54 -4.88
CA LEU A 37 7.51 -15.21 -4.48
C LEU A 37 8.55 -14.14 -4.83
N TRP A 38 9.83 -14.45 -4.69
CA TRP A 38 10.91 -13.54 -5.08
C TRP A 38 10.91 -13.30 -6.59
N GLU A 39 10.84 -14.37 -7.40
CA GLU A 39 10.76 -14.27 -8.87
C GLU A 39 9.54 -13.42 -9.31
N MET A 40 8.38 -13.65 -8.70
CA MET A 40 7.20 -12.81 -8.96
C MET A 40 7.47 -11.33 -8.63
N SER A 41 8.20 -11.05 -7.55
CA SER A 41 8.54 -9.69 -7.14
C SER A 41 9.51 -9.02 -8.11
N GLU A 42 10.45 -9.77 -8.68
CA GLU A 42 11.32 -9.29 -9.78
C GLU A 42 10.50 -8.94 -11.02
N GLN A 43 9.53 -9.79 -11.39
CA GLN A 43 8.64 -9.54 -12.53
C GLN A 43 7.78 -8.28 -12.33
N LEU A 44 7.25 -8.07 -11.12
CA LEU A 44 6.49 -6.86 -10.77
C LEU A 44 7.37 -5.61 -10.76
N THR A 45 8.60 -5.73 -10.30
CA THR A 45 9.58 -4.63 -10.33
C THR A 45 9.92 -4.26 -11.78
N LYS A 46 10.14 -5.25 -12.64
CA LYS A 46 10.39 -5.05 -14.06
C LYS A 46 9.20 -4.36 -14.75
N LEU A 47 7.97 -4.76 -14.43
CA LEU A 47 6.77 -4.07 -14.92
C LEU A 47 6.75 -2.61 -14.47
N GLY A 48 7.00 -2.34 -13.19
CA GLY A 48 7.05 -0.99 -12.67
C GLY A 48 8.12 -0.12 -13.34
N LYS A 49 9.32 -0.71 -13.59
CA LYS A 49 10.40 -0.05 -14.30
C LYS A 49 10.02 0.30 -15.74
N ILE A 50 9.47 -0.65 -16.50
CA ILE A 50 9.03 -0.43 -17.88
C ILE A 50 7.99 0.71 -17.93
N LEU A 51 7.00 0.71 -17.04
CA LEU A 51 5.99 1.77 -16.98
C LEU A 51 6.59 3.14 -16.64
N SER A 52 7.58 3.19 -15.75
CA SER A 52 8.29 4.41 -15.37
C SER A 52 9.14 4.96 -16.54
N GLU A 53 9.84 4.08 -17.27
CA GLU A 53 10.69 4.45 -18.39
C GLU A 53 9.91 5.00 -19.59
N LEU A 54 8.60 4.73 -19.68
CA LEU A 54 7.74 5.37 -20.70
C LEU A 54 7.63 6.88 -20.51
N ASN A 55 7.82 7.38 -19.28
CA ASN A 55 7.74 8.80 -18.93
C ASN A 55 6.45 9.48 -19.46
N ILE A 56 5.32 8.81 -19.28
CA ILE A 56 4.01 9.27 -19.73
C ILE A 56 3.22 9.84 -18.55
N GLU A 57 2.78 11.09 -18.69
CA GLU A 57 1.76 11.69 -17.82
C GLU A 57 0.36 11.44 -18.41
N VAL A 58 -0.57 11.02 -17.59
CA VAL A 58 -1.98 10.77 -17.95
C VAL A 58 -2.88 11.69 -17.14
N ASP A 59 -3.92 12.22 -17.79
CA ASP A 59 -4.96 13.02 -17.12
C ASP A 59 -6.15 12.11 -16.82
N ILE A 60 -6.31 11.76 -15.55
CA ILE A 60 -7.26 10.77 -15.07
C ILE A 60 -8.54 11.46 -14.62
N PRO A 61 -9.73 10.98 -15.01
CA PRO A 61 -10.99 11.45 -14.43
C PRO A 61 -11.17 10.95 -13.00
N ASP A 62 -11.90 11.72 -12.18
CA ASP A 62 -12.40 11.20 -10.90
C ASP A 62 -13.35 10.03 -11.14
N ILE A 63 -13.10 8.89 -10.47
CA ILE A 63 -13.98 7.72 -10.48
C ILE A 63 -14.31 7.34 -9.02
N PRO A 64 -15.25 8.05 -8.37
CA PRO A 64 -15.52 7.89 -6.94
C PRO A 64 -15.93 6.47 -6.55
N MET A 65 -16.68 5.77 -7.41
CA MET A 65 -17.09 4.38 -7.17
C MET A 65 -15.89 3.42 -7.03
N LEU A 66 -14.79 3.71 -7.72
CA LEU A 66 -13.56 2.93 -7.65
C LEU A 66 -12.56 3.49 -6.60
N GLY A 67 -12.86 4.66 -6.04
CA GLY A 67 -11.91 5.36 -5.16
C GLY A 67 -10.69 5.91 -5.90
N ILE A 68 -10.78 6.07 -7.22
CA ILE A 68 -9.70 6.64 -8.05
C ILE A 68 -9.87 8.16 -8.07
N LYS A 69 -8.81 8.86 -7.67
CA LYS A 69 -8.75 10.32 -7.73
C LYS A 69 -8.24 10.76 -9.09
N GLY A 70 -8.93 11.72 -9.68
CA GLY A 70 -8.55 12.35 -10.92
C GLY A 70 -7.35 13.28 -10.79
N GLY A 71 -6.91 13.80 -11.95
CA GLY A 71 -5.79 14.70 -12.11
C GLY A 71 -4.62 14.08 -12.87
N LYS A 72 -3.61 14.90 -13.08
CA LYS A 72 -2.40 14.50 -13.79
C LYS A 72 -1.52 13.63 -12.92
N GLN A 73 -1.15 12.48 -13.45
CA GLN A 73 -0.34 11.49 -12.75
C GLN A 73 0.62 10.82 -13.74
N ASP A 74 1.81 10.49 -13.25
CA ASP A 74 2.70 9.57 -13.96
C ASP A 74 2.03 8.21 -14.14
N LEU A 75 2.18 7.58 -15.30
CA LEU A 75 1.52 6.32 -15.65
C LEU A 75 1.88 5.20 -14.68
N GLN A 76 3.15 5.07 -14.29
CA GLN A 76 3.60 4.05 -13.34
C GLN A 76 2.92 4.27 -11.97
N ARG A 77 2.87 5.53 -11.49
CA ARG A 77 2.22 5.86 -10.20
C ARG A 77 0.72 5.61 -10.25
N PHE A 78 0.07 5.93 -11.37
CA PHE A 78 -1.35 5.63 -11.57
C PHE A 78 -1.64 4.13 -11.48
N VAL A 79 -0.87 3.30 -12.19
CA VAL A 79 -1.01 1.84 -12.15
C VAL A 79 -0.70 1.31 -10.74
N TYR A 80 0.39 1.78 -10.14
CA TYR A 80 0.85 1.38 -8.83
C TYR A 80 -0.19 1.64 -7.73
N TRP A 81 -0.78 2.83 -7.69
CA TRP A 81 -1.72 3.19 -6.64
C TRP A 81 -3.12 2.59 -6.82
N ASN A 82 -3.55 2.38 -8.06
CA ASN A 82 -4.93 2.05 -8.33
C ASN A 82 -5.18 0.60 -8.76
N PHE A 83 -4.16 -0.13 -9.23
CA PHE A 83 -4.37 -1.47 -9.78
C PHE A 83 -3.47 -2.55 -9.20
N ILE A 84 -2.15 -2.42 -9.30
CA ILE A 84 -1.23 -3.48 -8.88
C ILE A 84 0.03 -2.90 -8.27
N LYS A 85 0.53 -3.51 -7.18
CA LYS A 85 1.82 -3.12 -6.64
C LYS A 85 2.96 -3.59 -7.54
N CYS A 86 3.40 -2.67 -8.39
CA CYS A 86 4.59 -2.78 -9.22
C CYS A 86 5.55 -1.65 -8.85
N PHE A 87 6.10 -1.70 -7.63
CA PHE A 87 6.96 -0.65 -7.13
C PHE A 87 8.27 -0.60 -7.92
N TRP A 88 8.62 0.60 -8.35
CA TRP A 88 9.90 0.96 -8.92
C TRP A 88 10.28 2.37 -8.45
N ASN A 89 11.53 2.53 -8.06
CA ASN A 89 12.12 3.84 -7.78
C ASN A 89 13.60 3.79 -8.16
N GLU A 90 14.00 4.67 -9.07
CA GLU A 90 15.36 4.71 -9.61
C GLU A 90 16.41 5.05 -8.54
N GLU A 91 16.08 5.98 -7.63
CA GLU A 91 16.97 6.39 -6.54
C GLU A 91 17.26 5.27 -5.54
N PHE A 92 16.27 4.42 -5.30
CA PHE A 92 16.41 3.27 -4.38
C PHE A 92 17.03 2.05 -5.06
N GLY A 93 17.00 2.02 -6.38
CA GLY A 93 17.55 0.93 -7.18
C GLY A 93 16.66 -0.31 -7.25
N GLU A 94 17.14 -1.27 -8.05
CA GLU A 94 16.37 -2.47 -8.39
C GLU A 94 16.15 -3.39 -7.20
N GLU A 95 17.20 -3.67 -6.44
CA GLU A 95 17.13 -4.59 -5.29
C GLU A 95 16.12 -4.11 -4.24
N THR A 96 16.17 -2.82 -3.86
CA THR A 96 15.20 -2.24 -2.91
C THR A 96 13.78 -2.26 -3.46
N SER A 97 13.62 -2.08 -4.77
CA SER A 97 12.32 -2.15 -5.43
C SER A 97 11.74 -3.57 -5.42
N ILE A 98 12.58 -4.60 -5.65
CA ILE A 98 12.20 -6.02 -5.53
C ILE A 98 11.77 -6.33 -4.10
N PHE A 99 12.57 -5.94 -3.11
CA PHE A 99 12.23 -6.11 -1.70
C PHE A 99 10.90 -5.48 -1.32
N THR A 100 10.63 -4.28 -1.82
CA THR A 100 9.38 -3.56 -1.54
C THR A 100 8.15 -4.28 -2.11
N ASN A 101 8.27 -4.91 -3.28
CA ASN A 101 7.22 -5.73 -3.86
C ASN A 101 7.07 -7.05 -3.11
N PHE A 102 8.18 -7.69 -2.75
CA PHE A 102 8.21 -8.93 -1.97
C PHE A 102 7.56 -8.74 -0.59
N ASP A 103 7.96 -7.72 0.16
CA ASP A 103 7.42 -7.41 1.49
C ASP A 103 5.90 -7.17 1.46
N TRP A 104 5.39 -6.63 0.37
CA TRP A 104 3.95 -6.40 0.22
C TRP A 104 3.14 -7.69 0.06
N TYR A 105 3.64 -8.68 -0.68
CA TYR A 105 2.91 -9.89 -1.00
C TYR A 105 3.29 -11.11 -0.16
N SER A 106 4.39 -11.06 0.58
CA SER A 106 4.85 -12.16 1.45
C SER A 106 4.02 -12.36 2.73
N PRO A 107 3.51 -11.31 3.42
CA PRO A 107 2.79 -11.50 4.66
C PRO A 107 1.46 -12.24 4.45
N SER A 108 1.19 -13.23 5.28
CA SER A 108 -0.09 -13.94 5.29
C SER A 108 -1.25 -13.06 5.79
N ASN A 109 -0.94 -12.04 6.59
CA ASN A 109 -1.87 -11.06 7.12
C ASN A 109 -1.36 -9.65 6.82
N ALA A 110 -2.11 -8.91 6.03
CA ALA A 110 -1.82 -7.50 5.74
C ALA A 110 -3.13 -6.72 5.77
N LYS A 111 -3.57 -6.39 6.96
CA LYS A 111 -4.78 -5.60 7.16
C LYS A 111 -4.52 -4.15 6.76
N ARG A 112 -5.42 -3.59 5.99
CA ARG A 112 -5.45 -2.20 5.58
C ARG A 112 -6.72 -1.56 6.11
N TYR A 113 -6.67 -0.27 6.39
CA TYR A 113 -7.78 0.45 7.00
C TYR A 113 -8.18 1.67 6.18
N ASN A 114 -9.45 2.04 6.18
CA ASN A 114 -9.81 3.40 5.93
C ASN A 114 -9.68 4.23 7.22
N GLU A 115 -9.77 5.54 7.12
CA GLU A 115 -9.56 6.43 8.26
C GLU A 115 -10.58 6.21 9.39
N SER A 116 -11.84 5.97 9.04
CA SER A 116 -12.91 5.74 10.03
C SER A 116 -12.71 4.42 10.77
N GLU A 117 -12.41 3.34 10.06
CA GLU A 117 -12.11 2.03 10.66
C GLU A 117 -10.93 2.10 11.64
N TYR A 118 -9.89 2.86 11.27
CA TYR A 118 -8.72 3.01 12.15
C TYR A 118 -9.06 3.81 13.40
N LYS A 119 -9.78 4.93 13.27
CA LYS A 119 -10.23 5.73 14.42
C LYS A 119 -11.20 4.98 15.33
N GLU A 120 -12.08 4.17 14.75
CA GLU A 120 -12.99 3.32 15.52
C GLU A 120 -12.23 2.27 16.32
N MET A 121 -11.26 1.59 15.71
CA MET A 121 -10.39 0.64 16.40
C MET A 121 -9.65 1.29 17.59
N ILE A 122 -9.16 2.52 17.44
CA ILE A 122 -8.52 3.27 18.54
C ILE A 122 -9.52 3.52 19.67
N LYS A 123 -10.73 3.95 19.35
CA LYS A 123 -11.81 4.22 20.31
C LYS A 123 -12.25 2.95 21.05
N GLU A 124 -12.44 1.85 20.35
CA GLU A 124 -12.82 0.55 20.93
C GLU A 124 -11.79 0.03 21.95
N ASN A 125 -10.53 0.38 21.77
CA ASN A 125 -9.45 0.05 22.70
C ASN A 125 -9.27 1.07 23.84
N ASN A 126 -10.21 2.02 23.98
CA ASN A 126 -10.18 3.09 24.99
C ASN A 126 -8.87 3.91 24.95
N LEU A 127 -8.41 4.22 23.73
CA LEU A 127 -7.23 5.02 23.50
C LEU A 127 -7.63 6.43 23.04
N GLU A 128 -6.98 7.44 23.62
CA GLU A 128 -7.11 8.84 23.24
C GLU A 128 -6.04 9.17 22.17
N ILE A 129 -6.45 9.86 21.10
CA ILE A 129 -5.53 10.29 20.03
C ILE A 129 -4.75 11.52 20.50
N ILE A 130 -3.43 11.37 20.66
CA ILE A 130 -2.51 12.49 20.95
C ILE A 130 -2.02 13.12 19.64
N TYR A 131 -1.74 12.27 18.64
CA TYR A 131 -1.28 12.67 17.33
C TYR A 131 -1.85 11.72 16.29
N PHE A 132 -2.23 12.27 15.16
CA PHE A 132 -2.71 11.50 14.00
C PHE A 132 -2.21 12.17 12.72
N HIS A 133 -1.59 11.38 11.86
CA HIS A 133 -1.12 11.82 10.54
C HIS A 133 -1.62 10.86 9.46
N LYS A 134 -2.03 11.44 8.34
CA LYS A 134 -2.54 10.73 7.18
C LYS A 134 -1.65 10.99 5.99
N GLU A 135 -1.20 9.93 5.38
CA GLU A 135 -0.48 9.92 4.11
C GLU A 135 -1.25 9.07 3.09
N GLU A 136 -0.81 9.13 1.84
CA GLU A 136 -1.37 8.29 0.79
C GLU A 136 -1.19 6.78 1.08
N ALA A 137 -0.04 6.42 1.63
CA ALA A 137 0.31 5.03 1.92
C ALA A 137 -0.29 4.51 3.23
N CYS A 138 -0.48 5.37 4.23
CA CYS A 138 -0.69 4.94 5.60
C CYS A 138 -1.39 5.96 6.50
N TYR A 139 -1.68 5.49 7.72
CA TYR A 139 -1.97 6.33 8.88
C TYR A 139 -0.92 6.06 9.94
N SER A 140 -0.39 7.12 10.55
CA SER A 140 0.45 7.03 11.73
C SER A 140 -0.19 7.77 12.89
N GLY A 141 -0.01 7.25 14.08
CA GLY A 141 -0.62 7.85 15.25
C GLY A 141 0.13 7.55 16.54
N ARG A 142 -0.09 8.44 17.51
CA ARG A 142 0.33 8.27 18.88
C ARG A 142 -0.89 8.41 19.80
N PHE A 143 -1.03 7.49 20.73
CA PHE A 143 -2.20 7.30 21.54
C PHE A 143 -1.82 7.10 23.00
N LYS A 144 -2.71 7.47 23.91
CA LYS A 144 -2.60 7.17 25.35
C LYS A 144 -3.90 6.55 25.88
N ARG A 145 -3.80 5.94 27.03
CA ARG A 145 -4.93 5.36 27.73
C ARG A 145 -5.39 6.27 28.85
#